data_f01768338241a7a055662d6399b6b30e
#
_entry.id   f01768338241a7a055662d6399b6b30e
#
_cell.length_a   1.000
_cell.length_b   1.000
_cell.length_c   1.000
_cell.angle_alpha   90.00
_cell.angle_beta   90.00
_cell.angle_gamma   90.00
#
_symmetry.space_group_name_H-M   'P 1'
#
loop_
_entity.id
_entity.type
_entity.pdbx_description
1 polymer ?
#
loop_
_entity_poly.entity_id
_entity_poly.type
_entity_poly.pdbx_seq_one_letter_code
_entity_poly.pdbx_strand_id
1 'polypeptide(L)'
;MCIRDRISRDHAVVVDPPNAAREVPLVCLVGGKWTTFRSLAELAANQVLAQLDRPRLRLTEALAIGGGADMPADGPAREQLVDTIQARSGLSRERIDGLVSRYGSRATGLAQAFAAAGDVPLRHAPDYSEAEIRMLCRDTGVQRLADLVVRRTLLAICGRVTDGLLAELADLAGQALGWTDERLRAEWLACAAILRDRHFVDIDSSLSLITT
;
A
#
# COMPACT_ATOMS: atom_id res chain seq x y z
N MET A 1 -26.49 -9.98 -26.71
CA MET A 1 -26.91 -8.92 -25.76
C MET A 1 -25.98 -8.99 -24.55
N CYS A 2 -25.01 -8.10 -24.47
CA CYS A 2 -24.00 -8.14 -23.41
C CYS A 2 -24.59 -7.69 -22.07
N ILE A 3 -24.44 -8.51 -21.04
CA ILE A 3 -24.83 -8.21 -19.65
C ILE A 3 -24.17 -6.90 -19.15
N ARG A 4 -23.06 -6.48 -19.74
CA ARG A 4 -22.31 -5.27 -19.38
C ARG A 4 -23.11 -3.96 -19.52
N ASP A 5 -24.13 -3.91 -20.36
CA ASP A 5 -24.89 -2.68 -20.62
C ASP A 5 -25.99 -2.42 -19.56
N ARG A 6 -26.24 -3.38 -18.65
CA ARG A 6 -27.23 -3.26 -17.57
C ARG A 6 -26.64 -3.00 -16.19
N ILE A 7 -25.32 -3.03 -16.04
CA ILE A 7 -24.68 -2.72 -14.75
C ILE A 7 -24.58 -1.20 -14.63
N SER A 8 -25.33 -0.63 -13.69
CA SER A 8 -25.20 0.80 -13.37
C SER A 8 -23.74 1.12 -13.03
N ARG A 9 -23.21 2.16 -13.66
CA ARG A 9 -21.90 2.73 -13.37
C ARG A 9 -21.98 3.85 -12.34
N ASP A 10 -23.19 4.14 -11.86
CA ASP A 10 -23.40 5.09 -10.78
C ASP A 10 -23.05 4.45 -9.45
N HIS A 11 -22.74 5.29 -8.51
CA HIS A 11 -22.43 4.88 -7.14
C HIS A 11 -23.59 5.30 -6.22
N ALA A 12 -23.79 4.50 -5.19
CA ALA A 12 -24.77 4.77 -4.15
C ALA A 12 -24.21 4.46 -2.77
N VAL A 13 -24.70 5.18 -1.78
CA VAL A 13 -24.48 4.85 -0.37
C VAL A 13 -25.82 4.44 0.21
N VAL A 14 -25.90 3.20 0.64
CA VAL A 14 -27.12 2.61 1.23
C VAL A 14 -26.88 2.47 2.73
N VAL A 15 -27.80 2.99 3.53
CA VAL A 15 -27.76 2.83 4.99
C VAL A 15 -28.80 1.79 5.38
N ASP A 16 -28.32 0.68 5.96
CA ASP A 16 -29.16 -0.33 6.58
C ASP A 16 -29.24 -0.02 8.08
N PRO A 17 -30.45 0.25 8.63
CA PRO A 17 -30.60 0.67 10.01
C PRO A 17 -30.22 -0.43 11.01
N PRO A 18 -30.05 -0.10 12.29
CA PRO A 18 -29.90 -1.09 13.35
C PRO A 18 -31.04 -2.09 13.36
N ASN A 19 -30.75 -3.33 13.75
CA ASN A 19 -31.73 -4.40 13.90
C ASN A 19 -31.43 -5.27 15.12
N ALA A 20 -32.20 -6.31 15.35
CA ALA A 20 -32.05 -7.18 16.53
C ALA A 20 -30.66 -7.89 16.60
N ALA A 21 -29.99 -8.08 15.49
CA ALA A 21 -28.65 -8.72 15.41
C ALA A 21 -27.53 -7.71 15.39
N ARG A 22 -27.81 -6.42 15.22
CA ARG A 22 -26.78 -5.39 15.04
C ARG A 22 -27.28 -4.03 15.56
N GLU A 23 -26.64 -3.54 16.59
CA GLU A 23 -27.02 -2.29 17.28
C GLU A 23 -26.63 -1.02 16.52
N VAL A 24 -25.68 -1.10 15.57
CA VAL A 24 -25.19 0.03 14.79
C VAL A 24 -25.70 -0.03 13.34
N PRO A 25 -25.92 1.11 12.67
CA PRO A 25 -26.25 1.11 11.24
C PRO A 25 -25.08 0.59 10.40
N LEU A 26 -25.40 -0.04 9.27
CA LEU A 26 -24.43 -0.46 8.27
C LEU A 26 -24.49 0.51 7.08
N VAL A 27 -23.37 1.14 6.77
CA VAL A 27 -23.22 2.02 5.61
C VAL A 27 -22.54 1.26 4.48
N CYS A 28 -23.31 0.90 3.45
CA CYS A 28 -22.84 0.13 2.31
C CYS A 28 -22.53 1.05 1.14
N LEU A 29 -21.30 0.93 0.59
CA LEU A 29 -20.91 1.61 -0.63
C LEU A 29 -21.12 0.65 -1.80
N VAL A 30 -21.95 1.06 -2.76
CA VAL A 30 -22.36 0.22 -3.89
C VAL A 30 -21.91 0.85 -5.20
N GLY A 31 -21.21 0.08 -6.02
CA GLY A 31 -20.77 0.51 -7.35
C GLY A 31 -19.62 1.49 -7.31
N GLY A 32 -19.54 2.32 -8.36
CA GLY A 32 -18.53 3.36 -8.49
C GLY A 32 -17.46 3.04 -9.54
N LYS A 33 -16.75 4.09 -9.92
CA LYS A 33 -15.56 4.05 -10.77
C LYS A 33 -14.36 4.49 -9.93
N TRP A 34 -13.17 4.07 -10.31
CA TRP A 34 -11.94 4.59 -9.68
C TRP A 34 -11.87 6.11 -9.72
N THR A 35 -12.36 6.74 -10.80
CA THR A 35 -12.35 8.20 -10.96
C THR A 35 -13.32 8.93 -10.02
N THR A 36 -14.31 8.25 -9.44
CA THR A 36 -15.32 8.83 -8.54
C THR A 36 -15.10 8.47 -7.07
N PHE A 37 -13.96 7.83 -6.74
CA PHE A 37 -13.69 7.34 -5.38
C PHE A 37 -13.81 8.45 -4.30
N ARG A 38 -13.33 9.66 -4.60
CA ARG A 38 -13.35 10.79 -3.66
C ARG A 38 -14.79 11.24 -3.37
N SER A 39 -15.62 11.41 -4.40
CA SER A 39 -17.02 11.82 -4.22
C SER A 39 -17.85 10.73 -3.51
N LEU A 40 -17.61 9.46 -3.83
CA LEU A 40 -18.26 8.35 -3.12
C LEU A 40 -17.84 8.31 -1.64
N ALA A 41 -16.56 8.49 -1.35
CA ALA A 41 -16.05 8.55 0.02
C ALA A 41 -16.64 9.75 0.78
N GLU A 42 -16.84 10.88 0.11
CA GLU A 42 -17.46 12.06 0.71
C GLU A 42 -18.94 11.83 1.04
N LEU A 43 -19.69 11.19 0.14
CA LEU A 43 -21.08 10.81 0.40
C LEU A 43 -21.18 9.82 1.57
N ALA A 44 -20.31 8.80 1.62
CA ALA A 44 -20.28 7.85 2.72
C ALA A 44 -19.95 8.53 4.06
N ALA A 45 -18.95 9.43 4.06
CA ALA A 45 -18.61 10.19 5.25
C ALA A 45 -19.76 11.09 5.72
N ASN A 46 -20.52 11.71 4.81
CA ASN A 46 -21.71 12.48 5.17
C ASN A 46 -22.76 11.62 5.86
N GLN A 47 -23.01 10.41 5.36
CA GLN A 47 -23.96 9.48 5.98
C GLN A 47 -23.52 9.07 7.39
N VAL A 48 -22.22 8.74 7.55
CA VAL A 48 -21.67 8.39 8.87
C VAL A 48 -21.75 9.57 9.85
N LEU A 49 -21.37 10.76 9.40
CA LEU A 49 -21.42 11.97 10.24
C LEU A 49 -22.87 12.30 10.67
N ALA A 50 -23.85 12.12 9.77
CA ALA A 50 -25.26 12.29 10.10
C ALA A 50 -25.74 11.29 11.16
N GLN A 51 -25.31 10.04 11.10
CA GLN A 51 -25.63 9.01 12.11
C GLN A 51 -25.01 9.34 13.49
N LEU A 52 -23.89 10.06 13.50
CA LEU A 52 -23.16 10.45 14.71
C LEU A 52 -23.57 11.84 15.23
N ASP A 53 -24.50 12.50 14.56
CA ASP A 53 -24.87 13.91 14.83
C ASP A 53 -23.65 14.85 14.88
N ARG A 54 -22.78 14.71 13.87
CA ARG A 54 -21.54 15.50 13.74
C ARG A 54 -21.53 16.29 12.44
N PRO A 55 -21.17 17.59 12.49
CA PRO A 55 -21.02 18.39 11.29
C PRO A 55 -19.76 18.01 10.51
N ARG A 56 -19.79 18.16 9.20
CA ARG A 56 -18.59 18.09 8.38
C ARG A 56 -17.73 19.35 8.60
N LEU A 57 -16.46 19.13 8.97
CA LEU A 57 -15.51 20.23 9.23
C LEU A 57 -14.61 20.53 8.03
N ARG A 58 -14.44 19.59 7.11
CA ARG A 58 -13.55 19.74 5.95
C ARG A 58 -14.16 19.10 4.70
N LEU A 59 -13.97 19.78 3.57
CA LEU A 59 -14.23 19.21 2.25
C LEU A 59 -12.99 18.43 1.77
N THR A 60 -13.22 17.42 0.93
CA THR A 60 -12.14 16.58 0.41
C THR A 60 -11.65 17.02 -0.97
N GLU A 61 -12.33 17.96 -1.62
CA GLU A 61 -12.06 18.37 -3.01
C GLU A 61 -10.63 18.88 -3.21
N ALA A 62 -10.16 19.74 -2.29
CA ALA A 62 -8.80 20.28 -2.33
C ALA A 62 -7.81 19.53 -1.41
N LEU A 63 -8.22 18.41 -0.83
CA LEU A 63 -7.35 17.63 0.05
C LEU A 63 -6.35 16.82 -0.77
N ALA A 64 -5.07 17.13 -0.63
CA ALA A 64 -4.01 16.35 -1.23
C ALA A 64 -3.93 14.96 -0.57
N ILE A 65 -3.81 13.92 -1.40
CA ILE A 65 -3.76 12.51 -0.98
C ILE A 65 -2.33 11.99 -1.09
N GLY A 66 -1.85 11.31 -0.05
CA GLY A 66 -0.53 10.69 -0.04
C GLY A 66 0.60 11.70 -0.29
N GLY A 67 1.41 11.46 -1.30
CA GLY A 67 2.51 12.34 -1.73
C GLY A 67 2.10 13.41 -2.75
N GLY A 68 0.80 13.74 -2.86
CA GLY A 68 0.32 14.72 -3.84
C GLY A 68 0.47 16.19 -3.40
N ALA A 69 0.69 16.46 -2.10
CA ALA A 69 0.95 17.81 -1.64
C ALA A 69 2.30 18.30 -2.18
N ASP A 70 2.33 19.53 -2.71
CA ASP A 70 3.56 20.15 -3.24
C ASP A 70 4.29 19.33 -4.32
N MET A 71 3.56 18.41 -4.97
CA MET A 71 4.12 17.64 -6.08
C MET A 71 4.19 18.51 -7.33
N PRO A 72 5.37 18.65 -7.97
CA PRO A 72 5.51 19.41 -9.18
C PRO A 72 4.59 18.95 -10.31
N ALA A 73 3.96 19.91 -11.00
CA ALA A 73 3.01 19.64 -12.07
C ALA A 73 3.68 19.35 -13.43
N ASP A 74 4.91 19.78 -13.62
CA ASP A 74 5.64 19.64 -14.89
C ASP A 74 6.97 18.87 -14.75
N GLY A 75 7.52 18.46 -15.89
CA GLY A 75 8.78 17.72 -15.96
C GLY A 75 9.98 18.46 -15.38
N PRO A 76 10.26 19.73 -15.80
CA PRO A 76 11.39 20.47 -15.27
C PRO A 76 11.38 20.66 -13.76
N ALA A 77 10.24 21.00 -13.16
CA ALA A 77 10.13 21.13 -11.71
C ALA A 77 10.26 19.77 -11.00
N ARG A 78 9.81 18.67 -11.63
CA ARG A 78 10.04 17.32 -11.12
C ARG A 78 11.53 16.95 -11.12
N GLU A 79 12.27 17.28 -12.18
CA GLU A 79 13.70 17.10 -12.24
C GLU A 79 14.43 17.87 -11.12
N GLN A 80 14.05 19.12 -10.89
CA GLN A 80 14.60 19.92 -9.78
C GLN A 80 14.31 19.31 -8.41
N LEU A 81 13.13 18.70 -8.22
CA LEU A 81 12.80 17.95 -7.00
C LEU A 81 13.75 16.77 -6.82
N VAL A 82 13.97 15.97 -7.87
CA VAL A 82 14.88 14.81 -7.85
C VAL A 82 16.30 15.25 -7.54
N ASP A 83 16.81 16.30 -8.20
CA ASP A 83 18.14 16.85 -7.96
C ASP A 83 18.31 17.34 -6.51
N THR A 84 17.28 18.00 -5.98
CA THR A 84 17.28 18.46 -4.59
C THR A 84 17.32 17.30 -3.60
N ILE A 85 16.55 16.24 -3.85
CA ILE A 85 16.55 15.04 -2.99
C ILE A 85 17.91 14.35 -3.07
N GLN A 86 18.49 14.25 -4.26
CA GLN A 86 19.82 13.65 -4.46
C GLN A 86 20.90 14.39 -3.68
N ALA A 87 20.94 15.71 -3.81
CA ALA A 87 21.90 16.53 -3.09
C ALA A 87 21.82 16.39 -1.56
N ARG A 88 20.62 16.15 -1.03
CA ARG A 88 20.40 16.04 0.41
C ARG A 88 20.58 14.63 0.97
N SER A 89 20.27 13.60 0.20
CA SER A 89 20.30 12.21 0.67
C SER A 89 21.57 11.47 0.25
N GLY A 90 22.20 11.87 -0.85
CA GLY A 90 23.31 11.13 -1.43
C GLY A 90 22.92 9.82 -2.12
N LEU A 91 21.61 9.49 -2.20
CA LEU A 91 21.12 8.31 -2.90
C LEU A 91 21.27 8.48 -4.42
N SER A 92 21.31 7.35 -5.14
CA SER A 92 21.37 7.38 -6.60
C SER A 92 20.11 7.99 -7.21
N ARG A 93 20.24 8.63 -8.37
CA ARG A 93 19.12 9.21 -9.11
C ARG A 93 18.02 8.18 -9.38
N GLU A 94 18.40 6.98 -9.82
CA GLU A 94 17.49 5.88 -10.10
C GLU A 94 16.65 5.51 -8.85
N ARG A 95 17.33 5.44 -7.69
CA ARG A 95 16.66 5.18 -6.41
C ARG A 95 15.64 6.26 -6.07
N ILE A 96 16.00 7.52 -6.25
CA ILE A 96 15.15 8.69 -5.98
C ILE A 96 13.95 8.72 -6.93
N ASP A 97 14.16 8.47 -8.21
CA ASP A 97 13.07 8.38 -9.20
C ASP A 97 12.05 7.31 -8.80
N GLY A 98 12.53 6.16 -8.33
CA GLY A 98 11.69 5.12 -7.76
C GLY A 98 10.89 5.58 -6.54
N LEU A 99 11.53 6.28 -5.62
CA LEU A 99 10.87 6.83 -4.42
C LEU A 99 9.84 7.91 -4.77
N VAL A 100 10.19 8.85 -5.65
CA VAL A 100 9.26 9.90 -6.12
C VAL A 100 8.07 9.29 -6.86
N SER A 101 8.30 8.25 -7.65
CA SER A 101 7.22 7.53 -8.34
C SER A 101 6.24 6.84 -7.39
N ARG A 102 6.75 6.23 -6.30
CA ARG A 102 5.94 5.52 -5.31
C ARG A 102 5.30 6.44 -4.26
N TYR A 103 6.01 7.47 -3.83
CA TYR A 103 5.63 8.26 -2.65
C TYR A 103 5.39 9.74 -2.94
N GLY A 104 5.59 10.20 -4.17
CA GLY A 104 5.43 11.61 -4.54
C GLY A 104 6.37 12.52 -3.74
N SER A 105 5.86 13.67 -3.30
CA SER A 105 6.63 14.66 -2.51
C SER A 105 7.14 14.13 -1.16
N ARG A 106 6.52 13.08 -0.61
CA ARG A 106 7.01 12.41 0.62
C ARG A 106 8.39 11.77 0.42
N ALA A 107 8.80 11.52 -0.82
CA ALA A 107 10.11 10.98 -1.13
C ALA A 107 11.25 11.82 -0.55
N THR A 108 11.07 13.13 -0.40
CA THR A 108 12.08 14.03 0.20
C THR A 108 12.48 13.59 1.62
N GLY A 109 11.52 13.39 2.49
CA GLY A 109 11.80 12.95 3.86
C GLY A 109 12.21 11.48 3.94
N LEU A 110 11.59 10.62 3.10
CA LEU A 110 11.89 9.19 3.07
C LEU A 110 13.32 8.92 2.60
N ALA A 111 13.78 9.60 1.55
CA ALA A 111 15.15 9.43 1.03
C ALA A 111 16.21 9.76 2.08
N GLN A 112 16.01 10.84 2.84
CA GLN A 112 16.91 11.19 3.94
C GLN A 112 16.89 10.14 5.06
N ALA A 113 15.72 9.68 5.45
CA ALA A 113 15.57 8.65 6.48
C ALA A 113 16.21 7.32 6.06
N PHE A 114 16.02 6.90 4.78
CA PHE A 114 16.60 5.67 4.26
C PHE A 114 18.13 5.77 4.12
N ALA A 115 18.65 6.91 3.63
CA ALA A 115 20.08 7.14 3.58
C ALA A 115 20.72 7.07 4.97
N ALA A 116 20.09 7.66 5.98
CA ALA A 116 20.56 7.60 7.36
C ALA A 116 20.53 6.17 7.94
N ALA A 117 19.61 5.32 7.47
CA ALA A 117 19.51 3.91 7.85
C ALA A 117 20.41 2.98 7.03
N GLY A 118 21.15 3.51 6.02
CA GLY A 118 22.06 2.75 5.17
C GLY A 118 21.47 2.27 3.84
N ASP A 119 20.19 2.49 3.59
CA ASP A 119 19.44 2.17 2.33
C ASP A 119 19.95 0.94 1.56
N VAL A 120 20.14 -0.19 2.24
CA VAL A 120 20.63 -1.43 1.65
C VAL A 120 19.59 -1.98 0.66
N PRO A 121 19.92 -2.12 -0.65
CA PRO A 121 18.99 -2.67 -1.62
C PRO A 121 18.61 -4.12 -1.30
N LEU A 122 17.37 -4.50 -1.61
CA LEU A 122 16.97 -5.90 -1.54
C LEU A 122 17.76 -6.72 -2.56
N ARG A 123 18.14 -7.92 -2.16
CA ARG A 123 18.90 -8.86 -3.01
C ARG A 123 18.10 -9.29 -4.25
N HIS A 124 16.80 -9.51 -4.08
CA HIS A 124 15.91 -10.02 -5.13
C HIS A 124 15.01 -8.95 -5.77
N ALA A 125 15.06 -7.70 -5.27
CA ALA A 125 14.33 -6.57 -5.82
C ALA A 125 15.06 -5.25 -5.51
N PRO A 126 16.20 -4.96 -6.18
CA PRO A 126 17.12 -3.89 -5.79
C PRO A 126 16.56 -2.46 -5.94
N ASP A 127 15.42 -2.29 -6.58
CA ASP A 127 14.66 -1.03 -6.61
C ASP A 127 13.90 -0.73 -5.31
N TYR A 128 13.83 -1.70 -4.39
CA TYR A 128 13.43 -1.54 -3.00
C TYR A 128 14.65 -1.68 -2.08
N SER A 129 14.57 -1.15 -0.86
CA SER A 129 15.58 -1.34 0.17
C SER A 129 15.01 -1.94 1.45
N GLU A 130 15.88 -2.48 2.29
CA GLU A 130 15.48 -2.98 3.62
C GLU A 130 14.81 -1.88 4.45
N ALA A 131 15.37 -0.66 4.42
CA ALA A 131 14.82 0.50 5.14
C ALA A 131 13.39 0.81 4.67
N GLU A 132 13.13 0.75 3.35
CA GLU A 132 11.81 0.94 2.78
C GLU A 132 10.84 -0.15 3.23
N ILE A 133 11.22 -1.42 3.19
CA ILE A 133 10.38 -2.52 3.64
C ILE A 133 10.06 -2.41 5.14
N ARG A 134 11.05 -2.09 5.97
CA ARG A 134 10.83 -1.88 7.42
C ARG A 134 9.87 -0.73 7.69
N MET A 135 9.99 0.38 6.95
CA MET A 135 9.05 1.51 7.04
C MET A 135 7.64 1.08 6.64
N LEU A 136 7.47 0.36 5.52
CA LEU A 136 6.17 -0.15 5.10
C LEU A 136 5.53 -1.03 6.17
N CYS A 137 6.30 -1.91 6.80
CA CYS A 137 5.80 -2.78 7.86
C CYS A 137 5.29 -1.98 9.08
N ARG A 138 6.03 -0.96 9.50
CA ARG A 138 5.71 -0.20 10.73
C ARG A 138 4.62 0.85 10.53
N ASP A 139 4.65 1.56 9.39
CA ASP A 139 3.90 2.81 9.21
C ASP A 139 2.64 2.65 8.35
N THR A 140 2.43 1.49 7.72
CA THR A 140 1.32 1.32 6.78
C THR A 140 0.30 0.26 7.19
N GLY A 141 0.30 -0.16 8.45
CA GLY A 141 -0.67 -1.09 9.00
C GLY A 141 -0.52 -2.52 8.49
N VAL A 142 0.70 -2.92 8.12
CA VAL A 142 1.03 -4.31 7.77
C VAL A 142 0.90 -5.18 9.02
N GLN A 143 0.11 -6.23 8.93
CA GLN A 143 -0.07 -7.22 10.00
C GLN A 143 0.31 -8.63 9.54
N ARG A 144 0.22 -8.88 8.24
CA ARG A 144 0.51 -10.15 7.59
C ARG A 144 1.51 -9.96 6.47
N LEU A 145 2.28 -10.99 6.15
CA LEU A 145 3.19 -10.95 5.01
C LEU A 145 2.47 -10.60 3.69
N ALA A 146 1.27 -11.14 3.49
CA ALA A 146 0.45 -10.84 2.33
C ALA A 146 0.05 -9.35 2.23
N ASP A 147 -0.07 -8.63 3.35
CA ASP A 147 -0.33 -7.20 3.30
C ASP A 147 0.85 -6.45 2.68
N LEU A 148 2.07 -6.79 3.07
CA LEU A 148 3.29 -6.22 2.50
C LEU A 148 3.40 -6.54 1.01
N VAL A 149 3.36 -7.82 0.66
CA VAL A 149 3.65 -8.32 -0.70
C VAL A 149 2.59 -7.88 -1.72
N VAL A 150 1.30 -8.00 -1.35
CA VAL A 150 0.19 -7.80 -2.29
C VAL A 150 -0.38 -6.39 -2.25
N ARG A 151 -0.30 -5.70 -1.08
CA ARG A 151 -1.01 -4.43 -0.88
C ARG A 151 -0.10 -3.22 -0.68
N ARG A 152 1.12 -3.40 -0.18
CA ARG A 152 2.02 -2.28 0.14
C ARG A 152 3.20 -2.15 -0.82
N THR A 153 3.42 -3.16 -1.67
CA THR A 153 4.41 -3.10 -2.74
C THR A 153 3.74 -3.37 -4.10
N LEU A 154 4.46 -3.07 -5.18
CA LEU A 154 4.03 -3.41 -6.54
C LEU A 154 4.54 -4.80 -6.98
N LEU A 155 5.24 -5.52 -6.10
CA LEU A 155 5.96 -6.74 -6.44
C LEU A 155 5.04 -7.85 -6.95
N ALA A 156 3.90 -8.08 -6.28
CA ALA A 156 2.96 -9.11 -6.71
C ALA A 156 2.24 -8.73 -8.00
N ILE A 157 1.73 -7.51 -8.11
CA ILE A 157 0.99 -7.07 -9.30
C ILE A 157 1.88 -6.99 -10.55
N CYS A 158 3.18 -6.77 -10.37
CA CYS A 158 4.17 -6.76 -11.45
C CYS A 158 4.75 -8.14 -11.75
N GLY A 159 4.27 -9.22 -11.11
CA GLY A 159 4.74 -10.58 -11.34
C GLY A 159 6.19 -10.83 -10.93
N ARG A 160 6.71 -10.09 -9.94
CA ARG A 160 8.12 -10.10 -9.56
C ARG A 160 8.42 -10.98 -8.34
N VAL A 161 7.41 -11.59 -7.74
CA VAL A 161 7.58 -12.40 -6.54
C VAL A 161 8.16 -13.74 -6.91
N THR A 162 9.32 -14.04 -6.33
CA THR A 162 10.02 -15.34 -6.39
C THR A 162 10.16 -15.89 -4.98
N ASP A 163 10.53 -17.16 -4.85
CA ASP A 163 10.77 -17.79 -3.55
C ASP A 163 11.79 -17.02 -2.72
N GLY A 164 12.93 -16.65 -3.33
CA GLY A 164 13.98 -15.88 -2.68
C GLY A 164 13.50 -14.50 -2.23
N LEU A 165 12.71 -13.81 -3.06
CA LEU A 165 12.14 -12.50 -2.67
C LEU A 165 11.13 -12.65 -1.53
N LEU A 166 10.27 -13.67 -1.59
CA LEU A 166 9.27 -13.89 -0.54
C LEU A 166 9.95 -14.21 0.79
N ALA A 167 11.02 -15.01 0.79
CA ALA A 167 11.82 -15.30 1.98
C ALA A 167 12.47 -14.03 2.54
N GLU A 168 13.13 -13.23 1.70
CA GLU A 168 13.77 -11.97 2.10
C GLU A 168 12.75 -10.99 2.72
N LEU A 169 11.56 -10.86 2.13
CA LEU A 169 10.49 -10.01 2.67
C LEU A 169 9.90 -10.55 3.97
N ALA A 170 9.80 -11.88 4.12
CA ALA A 170 9.32 -12.50 5.34
C ALA A 170 10.27 -12.24 6.52
N ASP A 171 11.58 -12.37 6.30
CA ASP A 171 12.59 -12.11 7.31
C ASP A 171 12.57 -10.63 7.76
N LEU A 172 12.54 -9.71 6.81
CA LEU A 172 12.46 -8.27 7.10
C LEU A 172 11.18 -7.88 7.83
N ALA A 173 10.04 -8.44 7.42
CA ALA A 173 8.76 -8.22 8.09
C ALA A 173 8.76 -8.83 9.50
N GLY A 174 9.28 -10.05 9.65
CA GLY A 174 9.41 -10.72 10.94
C GLY A 174 10.23 -9.89 11.94
N GLN A 175 11.41 -9.40 11.52
CA GLN A 175 12.23 -8.51 12.32
C GLN A 175 11.52 -7.19 12.65
N ALA A 176 10.88 -6.56 11.67
CA ALA A 176 10.23 -5.26 11.85
C ALA A 176 9.00 -5.32 12.76
N LEU A 177 8.28 -6.45 12.76
CA LEU A 177 7.02 -6.65 13.49
C LEU A 177 7.17 -7.54 14.72
N GLY A 178 8.40 -8.03 15.02
CA GLY A 178 8.67 -8.86 16.20
C GLY A 178 8.01 -10.24 16.13
N TRP A 179 7.98 -10.88 14.95
CA TRP A 179 7.39 -12.21 14.82
C TRP A 179 8.31 -13.28 15.40
N THR A 180 7.70 -14.30 16.02
CA THR A 180 8.40 -15.53 16.36
C THR A 180 8.65 -16.37 15.10
N ASP A 181 9.59 -17.31 15.17
CA ASP A 181 9.88 -18.23 14.04
C ASP A 181 8.65 -19.02 13.62
N GLU A 182 7.82 -19.42 14.57
CA GLU A 182 6.55 -20.09 14.29
C GLU A 182 5.60 -19.18 13.50
N ARG A 183 5.47 -17.91 13.93
CA ARG A 183 4.66 -16.91 13.25
C ARG A 183 5.19 -16.64 11.85
N LEU A 184 6.49 -16.47 11.69
CA LEU A 184 7.14 -16.21 10.41
C LEU A 184 6.85 -17.33 9.41
N ARG A 185 7.00 -18.59 9.82
CA ARG A 185 6.65 -19.76 8.99
C ARG A 185 5.18 -19.78 8.59
N ALA A 186 4.27 -19.52 9.54
CA ALA A 186 2.84 -19.48 9.28
C ALA A 186 2.46 -18.38 8.28
N GLU A 187 3.04 -17.19 8.42
CA GLU A 187 2.81 -16.05 7.52
C GLU A 187 3.37 -16.31 6.12
N TRP A 188 4.55 -16.94 6.03
CA TRP A 188 5.13 -17.33 4.74
C TRP A 188 4.24 -18.33 4.01
N LEU A 189 3.83 -19.42 4.66
CA LEU A 189 2.94 -20.42 4.08
C LEU A 189 1.59 -19.82 3.65
N ALA A 190 1.01 -18.98 4.48
CA ALA A 190 -0.26 -18.31 4.16
C ALA A 190 -0.13 -17.36 2.97
N CYS A 191 0.99 -16.61 2.89
CA CYS A 191 1.25 -15.73 1.75
C CYS A 191 1.50 -16.51 0.47
N ALA A 192 2.30 -17.58 0.51
CA ALA A 192 2.53 -18.47 -0.62
C ALA A 192 1.22 -19.08 -1.15
N ALA A 193 0.34 -19.52 -0.26
CA ALA A 193 -0.99 -20.02 -0.63
C ALA A 193 -1.84 -18.94 -1.33
N ILE A 194 -1.85 -17.71 -0.81
CA ILE A 194 -2.57 -16.59 -1.45
C ILE A 194 -2.01 -16.29 -2.84
N LEU A 195 -0.67 -16.25 -2.99
CA LEU A 195 0.00 -16.01 -4.27
C LEU A 195 -0.35 -17.09 -5.29
N ARG A 196 -0.29 -18.35 -4.91
CA ARG A 196 -0.64 -19.48 -5.78
C ARG A 196 -2.12 -19.48 -6.14
N ASP A 197 -3.02 -19.40 -5.16
CA ASP A 197 -4.44 -19.69 -5.35
C ASP A 197 -5.20 -18.49 -5.95
N ARG A 198 -4.71 -17.27 -5.76
CA ARG A 198 -5.39 -16.03 -6.19
C ARG A 198 -4.63 -15.23 -7.23
N HIS A 199 -3.31 -15.39 -7.30
CA HIS A 199 -2.46 -14.61 -8.19
C HIS A 199 -1.72 -15.47 -9.22
N PHE A 200 -1.88 -16.80 -9.16
CA PHE A 200 -1.28 -17.77 -10.08
C PHE A 200 0.24 -17.68 -10.14
N VAL A 201 0.86 -17.30 -9.02
CA VAL A 201 2.32 -17.27 -8.85
C VAL A 201 2.73 -18.58 -8.20
N ASP A 202 3.57 -19.35 -8.89
CA ASP A 202 4.10 -20.59 -8.35
C ASP A 202 5.22 -20.31 -7.35
N ILE A 203 4.98 -20.64 -6.10
CA ILE A 203 5.91 -20.50 -4.98
C ILE A 203 6.18 -21.91 -4.44
N ASP A 204 7.44 -22.32 -4.44
CA ASP A 204 7.86 -23.61 -3.91
C ASP A 204 7.76 -23.63 -2.38
N SER A 205 6.65 -24.16 -1.88
CA SER A 205 6.38 -24.28 -0.44
C SER A 205 7.26 -25.33 0.27
N SER A 206 8.10 -26.08 -0.47
CA SER A 206 9.06 -27.03 0.10
C SER A 206 10.39 -26.39 0.51
N LEU A 207 10.66 -25.13 0.09
CA LEU A 207 11.83 -24.39 0.55
C LEU A 207 11.74 -24.20 2.07
N SER A 208 12.58 -24.92 2.78
CA SER A 208 12.76 -24.74 4.20
C SER A 208 13.30 -23.33 4.44
N LEU A 209 12.41 -22.42 4.81
CA LEU A 209 12.79 -21.18 5.48
C LEU A 209 13.58 -21.58 6.70
N ILE A 210 14.81 -21.16 6.78
CA ILE A 210 15.73 -21.25 7.89
C ILE A 210 16.90 -22.21 7.59
N THR A 211 17.94 -21.61 7.12
CA THR A 211 19.27 -22.00 7.54
C THR A 211 19.92 -20.75 8.14
N THR A 212 19.96 -20.74 9.47
CA THR A 212 20.90 -20.04 10.39
C THR A 212 21.37 -18.64 9.95
#